data_ac5ae253df59292280fb314da7103070
#
_entry.id   ac5ae253df59292280fb314da7103070
#
_cell.length_a   1.000
_cell.length_b   1.000
_cell.length_c   1.000
_cell.angle_alpha   90.00
_cell.angle_beta   90.00
_cell.angle_gamma   90.00
#
_symmetry.space_group_name_H-M   'P 1'
#
loop_
_entity.id
_entity.type
_entity.pdbx_description
1 polymer ?
#
loop_
_entity_poly.entity_id
_entity_poly.type
_entity_poly.pdbx_seq_one_letter_code
_entity_poly.pdbx_strand_id
1 'polypeptide(L)'
;MFLPTTPDELKQLGWDQLDVILISGDSYIDSPFVGIAVIGKILQNAGYRVGVIAQPDHQSERDITRLGEPRLFWGVSAGSVDSMVANYTAVGRPRRADDYTPGGRNTKRPNRASIVYANLIRRYFKSTVPIVLGGVEASLRRIAHYDFWTDSIRRAILLDAKADYLLYGMAEGAVTELAQALTRGSDPRQIRGLCYMSKEIPEGYLELPSFERVSEDKDAFTEMFHIFYHNNDPRSAKGLVQLHKDRYLVQNPPYPNLNQNELDRVYALDYERAQHPYYAQQGEVKALETIRFSIPTHRGCYGECNFCAIAVHEGRTVQWRSQDSILKEAESIAQLPDFNGYIFDLSGPTANMYGFECPIKLRRGACEDKRCLYPEICPALPVDHQSQIELLKKLRQVKGVKKVFVGSGLRYDMILSDKNHGEAYLRELVTHHVSGQLKVAPEHSQSEVLALMGKPDHGKLLEFKQRFDAINREVGKKQFLSYYLIAAYPGCTQKDMQALKHFASQELDVLPEQVQVFTPTPSTYASVMYYTEKDPFTGENLFVEKNPAAKQSQKEVITGHNPPPSQHQQSGGQNKPSRRQKPSNPQKSNYRQKLEPQQKGRRPNRK
;
A
#
# COMPACT_ATOMS: atom_id res chain seq x y z
N MET A 1 -0.94 -10.61 -23.77
CA MET A 1 -2.13 -9.88 -24.28
C MET A 1 -2.89 -9.24 -23.13
N PHE A 2 -3.34 -7.97 -23.26
CA PHE A 2 -4.21 -7.32 -22.29
C PHE A 2 -5.55 -8.05 -22.10
N LEU A 3 -6.15 -7.95 -20.92
CA LEU A 3 -7.54 -8.32 -20.72
C LEU A 3 -8.44 -7.26 -21.38
N PRO A 4 -9.55 -7.65 -22.05
CA PRO A 4 -10.41 -6.71 -22.74
C PRO A 4 -11.07 -5.70 -21.80
N THR A 5 -11.23 -4.50 -22.31
CA THR A 5 -11.78 -3.34 -21.59
C THR A 5 -12.86 -2.62 -22.39
N THR A 6 -13.01 -2.97 -23.66
CA THR A 6 -14.00 -2.38 -24.59
C THR A 6 -14.87 -3.44 -25.27
N PRO A 7 -16.10 -3.10 -25.72
CA PRO A 7 -16.96 -4.01 -26.50
C PRO A 7 -16.31 -4.49 -27.80
N ASP A 8 -15.49 -3.66 -28.45
CA ASP A 8 -14.83 -4.03 -29.69
C ASP A 8 -13.76 -5.10 -29.48
N GLU A 9 -13.02 -5.06 -28.36
CA GLU A 9 -12.10 -6.12 -27.97
C GLU A 9 -12.82 -7.44 -27.70
N LEU A 10 -14.02 -7.41 -27.09
CA LEU A 10 -14.84 -8.62 -26.91
C LEU A 10 -15.24 -9.23 -28.25
N LYS A 11 -15.69 -8.40 -29.22
CA LYS A 11 -16.04 -8.86 -30.59
C LYS A 11 -14.84 -9.49 -31.30
N GLN A 12 -13.62 -8.88 -31.16
CA GLN A 12 -12.40 -9.43 -31.75
C GLN A 12 -12.04 -10.80 -31.17
N LEU A 13 -12.32 -11.01 -29.86
CA LEU A 13 -12.13 -12.29 -29.17
C LEU A 13 -13.26 -13.30 -29.45
N GLY A 14 -14.35 -12.90 -30.11
CA GLY A 14 -15.55 -13.75 -30.31
C GLY A 14 -16.28 -14.05 -29.00
N TRP A 15 -16.25 -13.12 -28.04
CA TRP A 15 -16.89 -13.28 -26.74
C TRP A 15 -18.17 -12.45 -26.63
N ASP A 16 -19.31 -13.13 -26.47
CA ASP A 16 -20.59 -12.46 -26.26
C ASP A 16 -20.80 -12.02 -24.83
N GLN A 17 -20.21 -12.75 -23.86
CA GLN A 17 -20.31 -12.46 -22.44
C GLN A 17 -19.02 -12.86 -21.71
N LEU A 18 -18.66 -12.06 -20.71
CA LEU A 18 -17.57 -12.33 -19.79
C LEU A 18 -18.03 -13.21 -18.63
N ASP A 19 -17.12 -14.01 -18.08
CA ASP A 19 -17.35 -14.75 -16.84
C ASP A 19 -17.16 -13.85 -15.63
N VAL A 20 -16.13 -12.99 -15.67
CA VAL A 20 -15.76 -12.08 -14.59
C VAL A 20 -15.44 -10.70 -15.13
N ILE A 21 -15.94 -9.67 -14.46
CA ILE A 21 -15.54 -8.28 -14.72
C ILE A 21 -14.88 -7.73 -13.47
N LEU A 22 -13.64 -7.23 -13.62
CA LEU A 22 -12.86 -6.66 -12.55
C LEU A 22 -12.92 -5.13 -12.59
N ILE A 23 -13.30 -4.52 -11.47
CA ILE A 23 -13.37 -3.06 -11.30
C ILE A 23 -12.19 -2.60 -10.47
N SER A 24 -11.45 -1.59 -10.96
CA SER A 24 -10.26 -1.06 -10.30
C SER A 24 -10.35 0.43 -10.02
N GLY A 25 -9.85 0.84 -8.84
CA GLY A 25 -9.61 2.25 -8.52
C GLY A 25 -8.34 2.83 -9.16
N ASP A 26 -7.44 1.98 -9.64
CA ASP A 26 -6.28 2.35 -10.45
C ASP A 26 -6.62 2.25 -11.93
N SER A 27 -5.89 2.98 -12.79
CA SER A 27 -5.86 2.70 -14.23
C SER A 27 -5.43 1.26 -14.49
N TYR A 28 -5.86 0.68 -15.62
CA TYR A 28 -5.42 -0.68 -15.95
C TYR A 28 -3.98 -0.67 -16.48
N ILE A 29 -3.10 -1.12 -15.61
CA ILE A 29 -1.69 -1.43 -15.90
C ILE A 29 -1.56 -2.94 -15.83
N ASP A 30 -1.17 -3.58 -16.92
CA ASP A 30 -0.93 -5.02 -16.97
C ASP A 30 0.50 -5.32 -16.49
N SER A 31 0.63 -5.56 -15.19
CA SER A 31 1.92 -5.71 -14.51
C SER A 31 1.80 -6.65 -13.30
N PRO A 32 2.83 -7.46 -12.98
CA PRO A 32 2.86 -8.30 -11.79
C PRO A 32 2.88 -7.52 -10.46
N PHE A 33 3.03 -6.19 -10.51
CA PHE A 33 2.91 -5.29 -9.36
C PHE A 33 1.47 -4.84 -9.07
N VAL A 34 0.54 -5.09 -9.99
CA VAL A 34 -0.84 -4.59 -9.90
C VAL A 34 -1.81 -5.72 -9.66
N GLY A 35 -2.44 -5.74 -8.48
CA GLY A 35 -3.29 -6.86 -8.04
C GLY A 35 -4.42 -7.20 -9.01
N ILE A 36 -5.04 -6.20 -9.68
CA ILE A 36 -6.11 -6.44 -10.64
C ILE A 36 -5.60 -7.20 -11.89
N ALA A 37 -4.37 -6.91 -12.33
CA ALA A 37 -3.74 -7.62 -13.44
C ALA A 37 -3.42 -9.07 -13.03
N VAL A 38 -2.83 -9.26 -11.85
CA VAL A 38 -2.50 -10.59 -11.33
C VAL A 38 -3.75 -11.47 -11.22
N ILE A 39 -4.79 -11.00 -10.56
CA ILE A 39 -6.05 -11.74 -10.39
C ILE A 39 -6.71 -12.03 -11.75
N GLY A 40 -6.74 -11.05 -12.64
CA GLY A 40 -7.32 -11.22 -13.96
C GLY A 40 -6.58 -12.24 -14.82
N LYS A 41 -5.24 -12.19 -14.83
CA LYS A 41 -4.40 -13.15 -15.56
C LYS A 41 -4.51 -14.57 -15.00
N ILE A 42 -4.62 -14.72 -13.68
CA ILE A 42 -4.81 -16.04 -13.04
C ILE A 42 -6.15 -16.63 -13.47
N LEU A 43 -7.22 -15.86 -13.42
CA LEU A 43 -8.54 -16.31 -13.87
C LEU A 43 -8.54 -16.62 -15.38
N GLN A 44 -7.90 -15.79 -16.20
CA GLN A 44 -7.75 -16.05 -17.64
C GLN A 44 -6.96 -17.35 -17.89
N ASN A 45 -5.86 -17.57 -17.17
CA ASN A 45 -5.08 -18.80 -17.25
C ASN A 45 -5.85 -20.05 -16.78
N ALA A 46 -6.84 -19.87 -15.89
CA ALA A 46 -7.77 -20.91 -15.48
C ALA A 46 -8.93 -21.14 -16.47
N GLY A 47 -8.93 -20.45 -17.62
CA GLY A 47 -9.91 -20.64 -18.70
C GLY A 47 -11.14 -19.73 -18.62
N TYR A 48 -11.18 -18.74 -17.73
CA TYR A 48 -12.30 -17.79 -17.63
C TYR A 48 -12.13 -16.60 -18.57
N ARG A 49 -13.25 -16.09 -19.09
CA ARG A 49 -13.31 -14.85 -19.88
C ARG A 49 -13.37 -13.67 -18.91
N VAL A 50 -12.30 -12.91 -18.83
CA VAL A 50 -12.14 -11.82 -17.85
C VAL A 50 -12.02 -10.49 -18.56
N GLY A 51 -12.78 -9.48 -18.10
CA GLY A 51 -12.66 -8.09 -18.54
C GLY A 51 -12.30 -7.15 -17.40
N VAL A 52 -11.79 -5.97 -17.74
CA VAL A 52 -11.39 -4.93 -16.76
C VAL A 52 -12.09 -3.61 -17.06
N ILE A 53 -12.69 -3.02 -16.04
CA ILE A 53 -13.17 -1.64 -16.04
C ILE A 53 -12.39 -0.87 -14.96
N ALA A 54 -11.44 -0.04 -15.37
CA ALA A 54 -10.63 0.74 -14.46
C ALA A 54 -11.17 2.17 -14.31
N GLN A 55 -11.18 2.68 -13.09
CA GLN A 55 -11.60 4.03 -12.73
C GLN A 55 -12.92 4.46 -13.42
N PRO A 56 -14.03 3.66 -13.31
CA PRO A 56 -15.28 4.03 -13.94
C PRO A 56 -15.81 5.36 -13.41
N ASP A 57 -16.45 6.14 -14.28
CA ASP A 57 -17.19 7.31 -13.86
C ASP A 57 -18.34 6.88 -12.93
N HIS A 58 -18.21 7.22 -11.65
CA HIS A 58 -19.20 6.83 -10.63
C HIS A 58 -20.46 7.71 -10.61
N GLN A 59 -20.54 8.71 -11.48
CA GLN A 59 -21.71 9.58 -11.63
C GLN A 59 -22.62 9.14 -12.77
N SER A 60 -22.14 8.31 -13.69
CA SER A 60 -22.89 7.83 -14.85
C SER A 60 -22.84 6.31 -15.02
N GLU A 61 -23.72 5.76 -15.87
CA GLU A 61 -23.76 4.33 -16.21
C GLU A 61 -22.73 3.94 -17.28
N ARG A 62 -22.25 4.91 -18.06
CA ARG A 62 -21.50 4.68 -19.29
C ARG A 62 -20.34 3.71 -19.15
N ASP A 63 -19.55 3.82 -18.09
CA ASP A 63 -18.37 2.99 -17.94
C ASP A 63 -18.71 1.64 -17.32
N ILE A 64 -19.58 1.62 -16.30
CA ILE A 64 -19.87 0.39 -15.56
C ILE A 64 -20.68 -0.62 -16.39
N THR A 65 -21.45 -0.14 -17.36
CA THR A 65 -22.30 -1.00 -18.21
C THR A 65 -21.65 -1.41 -19.53
N ARG A 66 -20.50 -0.83 -19.89
CA ARG A 66 -19.91 -0.98 -21.23
C ARG A 66 -19.53 -2.41 -21.64
N LEU A 67 -19.23 -3.29 -20.65
CA LEU A 67 -18.90 -4.70 -20.91
C LEU A 67 -20.07 -5.65 -20.64
N GLY A 68 -21.26 -5.11 -20.34
CA GLY A 68 -22.40 -5.92 -19.94
C GLY A 68 -22.28 -6.46 -18.53
N GLU A 69 -23.08 -7.49 -18.23
CA GLU A 69 -23.10 -8.20 -16.95
C GLU A 69 -22.24 -9.47 -17.04
N PRO A 70 -21.34 -9.75 -16.07
CA PRO A 70 -20.59 -11.01 -16.07
C PRO A 70 -21.49 -12.19 -15.71
N ARG A 71 -21.08 -13.39 -16.09
CA ARG A 71 -21.82 -14.62 -15.81
C ARG A 71 -21.66 -15.11 -14.37
N LEU A 72 -20.46 -14.91 -13.76
CA LEU A 72 -20.11 -15.51 -12.46
C LEU A 72 -20.08 -14.48 -11.34
N PHE A 73 -19.28 -13.43 -11.48
CA PHE A 73 -19.17 -12.38 -10.45
C PHE A 73 -18.50 -11.10 -10.94
N TRP A 74 -18.74 -10.01 -10.20
CA TRP A 74 -18.02 -8.76 -10.26
C TRP A 74 -16.90 -8.77 -9.22
N GLY A 75 -15.66 -8.54 -9.61
CA GLY A 75 -14.55 -8.33 -8.67
C GLY A 75 -14.28 -6.84 -8.49
N VAL A 76 -14.23 -6.34 -7.27
CA VAL A 76 -14.08 -4.91 -6.96
C VAL A 76 -12.87 -4.65 -6.08
N SER A 77 -11.98 -3.76 -6.51
CA SER A 77 -10.82 -3.30 -5.77
C SER A 77 -10.69 -1.77 -5.81
N ALA A 78 -10.23 -1.18 -4.72
CA ALA A 78 -9.87 0.25 -4.68
C ALA A 78 -8.56 0.58 -5.42
N GLY A 79 -7.83 -0.46 -5.86
CA GLY A 79 -6.51 -0.34 -6.49
C GLY A 79 -5.38 -0.78 -5.55
N SER A 80 -4.15 -0.42 -5.92
CA SER A 80 -2.91 -0.76 -5.20
C SER A 80 -2.74 -0.01 -3.88
N VAL A 81 -3.46 1.09 -3.70
CA VAL A 81 -3.44 1.94 -2.50
C VAL A 81 -4.87 2.10 -1.97
N ASP A 82 -5.02 2.17 -0.66
CA ASP A 82 -6.27 2.57 -0.01
C ASP A 82 -6.77 3.91 -0.58
N SER A 83 -8.04 3.98 -0.98
CA SER A 83 -8.59 5.15 -1.66
C SER A 83 -8.55 6.42 -0.83
N MET A 84 -8.74 6.31 0.49
CA MET A 84 -8.67 7.47 1.37
C MET A 84 -7.22 7.97 1.55
N VAL A 85 -6.24 7.05 1.61
CA VAL A 85 -4.80 7.40 1.63
C VAL A 85 -4.35 7.98 0.30
N ALA A 86 -4.87 7.47 -0.84
CA ALA A 86 -4.61 8.04 -2.15
C ALA A 86 -5.18 9.46 -2.31
N ASN A 87 -6.36 9.73 -1.73
CA ASN A 87 -7.07 10.98 -1.91
C ASN A 87 -6.67 12.09 -0.92
N TYR A 88 -6.18 11.73 0.28
CA TYR A 88 -5.92 12.69 1.34
C TYR A 88 -4.54 12.51 1.97
N THR A 89 -3.99 13.61 2.46
CA THR A 89 -2.81 13.60 3.34
C THR A 89 -3.22 13.23 4.77
N ALA A 90 -2.25 12.87 5.61
CA ALA A 90 -2.47 12.59 7.03
C ALA A 90 -3.07 13.74 7.85
N VAL A 91 -3.06 14.97 7.33
CA VAL A 91 -3.67 16.16 7.93
C VAL A 91 -4.99 16.56 7.26
N GLY A 92 -5.61 15.62 6.50
CA GLY A 92 -6.92 15.79 5.89
C GLY A 92 -6.97 16.67 4.64
N ARG A 93 -5.82 17.08 4.07
CA ARG A 93 -5.79 17.88 2.84
C ARG A 93 -5.91 16.99 1.60
N PRO A 94 -6.77 17.35 0.62
CA PRO A 94 -6.88 16.60 -0.63
C PRO A 94 -5.52 16.56 -1.38
N ARG A 95 -5.15 15.39 -1.88
CA ARG A 95 -3.99 15.24 -2.77
C ARG A 95 -4.38 15.65 -4.19
N ARG A 96 -3.50 16.38 -4.85
CA ARG A 96 -3.70 16.84 -6.23
C ARG A 96 -3.20 15.83 -7.27
N ALA A 97 -2.25 15.00 -6.91
CA ALA A 97 -1.64 13.99 -7.77
C ALA A 97 -2.06 12.57 -7.34
N ASP A 98 -2.21 11.70 -8.32
CA ASP A 98 -2.38 10.26 -8.17
C ASP A 98 -1.54 9.56 -9.25
N ASP A 99 -0.50 8.88 -8.83
CA ASP A 99 0.46 8.22 -9.71
C ASP A 99 -0.14 7.01 -10.47
N TYR A 100 -1.33 6.55 -10.06
CA TYR A 100 -2.08 5.46 -10.71
C TYR A 100 -3.24 5.95 -11.60
N THR A 101 -3.39 7.26 -11.77
CA THR A 101 -4.42 7.84 -12.66
C THR A 101 -3.77 8.38 -13.94
N PRO A 102 -4.36 8.16 -15.12
CA PRO A 102 -3.88 8.73 -16.38
C PRO A 102 -3.73 10.25 -16.30
N GLY A 103 -2.56 10.78 -16.71
CA GLY A 103 -2.22 12.18 -16.60
C GLY A 103 -1.87 12.66 -15.18
N GLY A 104 -1.80 11.75 -14.20
CA GLY A 104 -1.28 12.01 -12.85
C GLY A 104 -2.14 12.89 -11.94
N ARG A 105 -3.37 13.25 -12.33
CA ARG A 105 -4.27 14.10 -11.53
C ARG A 105 -5.24 13.24 -10.71
N ASN A 106 -5.36 13.53 -9.42
CA ASN A 106 -6.28 12.84 -8.52
C ASN A 106 -7.73 13.34 -8.68
N THR A 107 -8.39 12.92 -9.75
CA THR A 107 -9.75 13.38 -10.11
C THR A 107 -10.72 12.24 -10.38
N LYS A 108 -10.26 10.98 -10.40
CA LYS A 108 -11.08 9.85 -10.84
C LYS A 108 -11.44 8.88 -9.72
N ARG A 109 -10.52 8.66 -8.78
CA ARG A 109 -10.74 7.72 -7.68
C ARG A 109 -11.71 8.31 -6.66
N PRO A 110 -12.89 7.69 -6.41
CA PRO A 110 -13.80 8.16 -5.37
C PRO A 110 -13.25 7.82 -3.97
N ASN A 111 -13.71 8.56 -2.98
CA ASN A 111 -13.50 8.19 -1.57
C ASN A 111 -14.18 6.85 -1.28
N ARG A 112 -13.50 5.97 -0.53
CA ARG A 112 -13.98 4.61 -0.23
C ARG A 112 -14.39 3.86 -1.51
N ALA A 113 -13.47 3.79 -2.44
CA ALA A 113 -13.69 3.34 -3.81
C ALA A 113 -14.37 1.96 -3.88
N SER A 114 -13.98 1.01 -3.04
CA SER A 114 -14.63 -0.32 -3.00
C SER A 114 -16.13 -0.23 -2.72
N ILE A 115 -16.54 0.64 -1.80
CA ILE A 115 -17.96 0.86 -1.45
C ILE A 115 -18.69 1.55 -2.62
N VAL A 116 -18.08 2.59 -3.19
CA VAL A 116 -18.70 3.36 -4.27
C VAL A 116 -18.91 2.50 -5.51
N TYR A 117 -17.91 1.70 -5.90
CA TYR A 117 -18.01 0.84 -7.08
C TYR A 117 -19.00 -0.32 -6.89
N ALA A 118 -19.04 -0.94 -5.72
CA ALA A 118 -20.05 -1.97 -5.43
C ALA A 118 -21.48 -1.38 -5.49
N ASN A 119 -21.68 -0.19 -4.93
CA ASN A 119 -22.97 0.50 -5.00
C ASN A 119 -23.31 0.96 -6.43
N LEU A 120 -22.31 1.32 -7.25
CA LEU A 120 -22.48 1.66 -8.67
C LEU A 120 -23.01 0.44 -9.45
N ILE A 121 -22.42 -0.75 -9.23
CA ILE A 121 -22.90 -2.00 -9.82
C ILE A 121 -24.37 -2.23 -9.42
N ARG A 122 -24.70 -2.19 -8.13
CA ARG A 122 -26.08 -2.39 -7.64
C ARG A 122 -27.08 -1.37 -8.17
N ARG A 123 -26.64 -0.16 -8.51
CA ARG A 123 -27.50 0.87 -9.09
C ARG A 123 -27.97 0.50 -10.50
N TYR A 124 -27.09 -0.02 -11.33
CA TYR A 124 -27.38 -0.29 -12.73
C TYR A 124 -27.71 -1.76 -13.02
N PHE A 125 -27.27 -2.68 -12.16
CA PHE A 125 -27.56 -4.11 -12.23
C PHE A 125 -28.19 -4.58 -10.90
N LYS A 126 -29.49 -4.33 -10.74
CA LYS A 126 -30.21 -4.49 -9.44
C LYS A 126 -30.17 -5.90 -8.89
N SER A 127 -30.37 -6.91 -9.73
CA SER A 127 -30.41 -8.34 -9.38
C SER A 127 -29.26 -9.10 -10.04
N THR A 128 -28.06 -8.56 -9.91
CA THR A 128 -26.85 -9.09 -10.56
C THR A 128 -26.26 -10.29 -9.81
N VAL A 129 -25.35 -10.97 -10.51
CA VAL A 129 -24.46 -12.00 -9.94
C VAL A 129 -23.64 -11.43 -8.76
N PRO A 130 -23.01 -12.28 -7.92
CA PRO A 130 -22.29 -11.83 -6.75
C PRO A 130 -21.27 -10.71 -6.99
N ILE A 131 -21.19 -9.78 -6.06
CA ILE A 131 -20.14 -8.76 -5.97
C ILE A 131 -19.11 -9.22 -4.95
N VAL A 132 -17.86 -9.33 -5.39
CA VAL A 132 -16.71 -9.82 -4.60
C VAL A 132 -15.72 -8.67 -4.39
N LEU A 133 -15.54 -8.27 -3.15
CA LEU A 133 -14.51 -7.28 -2.79
C LEU A 133 -13.14 -7.95 -2.70
N GLY A 134 -12.08 -7.21 -3.06
CA GLY A 134 -10.70 -7.64 -2.89
C GLY A 134 -9.71 -6.47 -2.81
N GLY A 135 -8.43 -6.80 -2.69
CA GLY A 135 -7.36 -5.83 -2.58
C GLY A 135 -7.17 -5.26 -1.16
N VAL A 136 -6.20 -4.36 -1.00
CA VAL A 136 -5.75 -3.87 0.31
C VAL A 136 -6.85 -3.17 1.10
N GLU A 137 -7.64 -2.29 0.47
CA GLU A 137 -8.70 -1.54 1.14
C GLU A 137 -9.75 -2.46 1.76
N ALA A 138 -10.20 -3.47 1.02
CA ALA A 138 -11.15 -4.45 1.49
C ALA A 138 -10.57 -5.37 2.57
N SER A 139 -9.35 -5.87 2.37
CA SER A 139 -8.65 -6.74 3.33
C SER A 139 -8.51 -6.11 4.70
N LEU A 140 -8.18 -4.81 4.76
CA LEU A 140 -7.95 -4.10 6.02
C LEU A 140 -9.24 -3.67 6.73
N ARG A 141 -10.39 -3.79 6.05
CA ARG A 141 -11.70 -3.39 6.59
C ARG A 141 -12.69 -4.56 6.67
N ARG A 142 -12.17 -5.79 6.67
CA ARG A 142 -12.99 -7.01 6.65
C ARG A 142 -13.75 -7.29 7.94
N ILE A 143 -13.36 -6.69 9.07
CA ILE A 143 -14.07 -6.68 10.36
C ILE A 143 -14.41 -5.25 10.75
N ALA A 144 -15.02 -5.02 11.90
CA ALA A 144 -15.13 -3.69 12.50
C ALA A 144 -13.75 -3.06 12.63
N HIS A 145 -13.62 -1.79 12.25
CA HIS A 145 -12.32 -1.12 12.17
C HIS A 145 -12.43 0.36 12.50
N TYR A 146 -11.34 0.92 13.02
CA TYR A 146 -11.22 2.36 13.18
C TYR A 146 -11.02 3.05 11.82
N ASP A 147 -11.90 4.00 11.51
CA ASP A 147 -11.80 4.88 10.34
C ASP A 147 -11.27 6.25 10.75
N PHE A 148 -10.02 6.52 10.42
CA PHE A 148 -9.33 7.76 10.75
C PHE A 148 -10.06 9.02 10.21
N TRP A 149 -10.71 8.90 9.06
CA TRP A 149 -11.34 10.02 8.37
C TRP A 149 -12.66 10.48 9.00
N THR A 150 -13.31 9.61 9.74
CA THR A 150 -14.54 9.91 10.51
C THR A 150 -14.32 9.87 12.03
N ASP A 151 -13.08 9.55 12.47
CA ASP A 151 -12.70 9.36 13.88
C ASP A 151 -13.68 8.46 14.64
N SER A 152 -14.03 7.34 14.03
CA SER A 152 -15.04 6.42 14.58
C SER A 152 -14.80 4.97 14.14
N ILE A 153 -15.39 4.04 14.90
CA ILE A 153 -15.44 2.63 14.49
C ILE A 153 -16.52 2.45 13.42
N ARG A 154 -16.13 1.84 12.29
CA ARG A 154 -17.04 1.46 11.20
C ARG A 154 -17.28 -0.04 11.18
N ARG A 155 -18.41 -0.41 10.61
CA ARG A 155 -18.77 -1.82 10.34
C ARG A 155 -17.78 -2.44 9.33
N ALA A 156 -17.77 -3.77 9.28
CA ALA A 156 -17.11 -4.48 8.20
C ALA A 156 -17.52 -3.94 6.82
N ILE A 157 -16.55 -3.74 5.94
CA ILE A 157 -16.76 -3.12 4.62
C ILE A 157 -17.76 -3.91 3.76
N LEU A 158 -17.88 -5.21 3.96
CA LEU A 158 -18.83 -6.07 3.24
C LEU A 158 -20.28 -5.59 3.42
N LEU A 159 -20.62 -5.12 4.62
CA LEU A 159 -21.94 -4.55 4.95
C LEU A 159 -22.15 -3.17 4.31
N ASP A 160 -21.12 -2.31 4.40
CA ASP A 160 -21.21 -0.94 3.87
C ASP A 160 -21.27 -0.92 2.34
N ALA A 161 -20.56 -1.85 1.69
CA ALA A 161 -20.55 -2.02 0.24
C ALA A 161 -21.78 -2.77 -0.30
N LYS A 162 -22.54 -3.46 0.56
CA LYS A 162 -23.63 -4.38 0.16
C LYS A 162 -23.13 -5.43 -0.85
N ALA A 163 -21.90 -5.91 -0.65
CA ALA A 163 -21.30 -6.95 -1.46
C ALA A 163 -21.61 -8.33 -0.85
N ASP A 164 -21.46 -9.37 -1.67
CA ASP A 164 -21.81 -10.73 -1.27
C ASP A 164 -20.64 -11.46 -0.60
N TYR A 165 -19.43 -11.26 -1.16
CA TYR A 165 -18.20 -11.89 -0.68
C TYR A 165 -17.05 -10.88 -0.61
N LEU A 166 -16.05 -11.21 0.21
CA LEU A 166 -14.78 -10.51 0.26
C LEU A 166 -13.66 -11.54 0.30
N LEU A 167 -12.71 -11.44 -0.63
CA LEU A 167 -11.46 -12.19 -0.62
C LEU A 167 -10.34 -11.32 -0.05
N TYR A 168 -9.70 -11.77 1.03
CA TYR A 168 -8.65 -11.02 1.68
C TYR A 168 -7.27 -11.67 1.53
N GLY A 169 -6.25 -10.87 1.71
CA GLY A 169 -4.87 -11.29 1.54
C GLY A 169 -4.48 -11.46 0.08
N MET A 170 -3.52 -12.33 -0.16
CA MET A 170 -3.06 -12.70 -1.51
C MET A 170 -4.00 -13.79 -2.04
N ALA A 171 -4.95 -13.38 -2.89
CA ALA A 171 -6.17 -14.14 -3.16
C ALA A 171 -6.12 -15.00 -4.43
N GLU A 172 -4.94 -15.29 -4.99
CA GLU A 172 -4.78 -16.00 -6.26
C GLU A 172 -5.48 -17.38 -6.29
N GLY A 173 -5.24 -18.18 -5.26
CA GLY A 173 -5.88 -19.48 -5.13
C GLY A 173 -7.36 -19.34 -4.78
N ALA A 174 -7.69 -18.49 -3.81
CA ALA A 174 -9.06 -18.29 -3.34
C ALA A 174 -10.01 -17.81 -4.44
N VAL A 175 -9.58 -16.90 -5.33
CA VAL A 175 -10.41 -16.40 -6.44
C VAL A 175 -10.64 -17.48 -7.49
N THR A 176 -9.66 -18.35 -7.70
CA THR A 176 -9.80 -19.49 -8.63
C THR A 176 -10.80 -20.51 -8.07
N GLU A 177 -10.71 -20.86 -6.80
CA GLU A 177 -11.68 -21.73 -6.12
C GLU A 177 -13.09 -21.12 -6.13
N LEU A 178 -13.21 -19.80 -5.89
CA LEU A 178 -14.50 -19.10 -5.97
C LEU A 178 -15.11 -19.20 -7.37
N ALA A 179 -14.33 -18.92 -8.41
CA ALA A 179 -14.81 -19.03 -9.80
C ALA A 179 -15.26 -20.46 -10.13
N GLN A 180 -14.53 -21.48 -9.67
CA GLN A 180 -14.89 -22.89 -9.84
C GLN A 180 -16.17 -23.26 -9.09
N ALA A 181 -16.32 -22.81 -7.84
CA ALA A 181 -17.51 -23.06 -7.03
C ALA A 181 -18.75 -22.45 -7.69
N LEU A 182 -18.69 -21.19 -8.12
CA LEU A 182 -19.79 -20.51 -8.80
C LEU A 182 -20.12 -21.14 -10.15
N THR A 183 -19.13 -21.62 -10.92
CA THR A 183 -19.35 -22.35 -12.18
C THR A 183 -20.11 -23.65 -11.97
N ARG A 184 -19.83 -24.35 -10.86
CA ARG A 184 -20.49 -25.62 -10.51
C ARG A 184 -21.81 -25.43 -9.77
N GLY A 185 -22.18 -24.19 -9.41
CA GLY A 185 -23.33 -23.91 -8.55
C GLY A 185 -23.17 -24.44 -7.11
N SER A 186 -21.93 -24.63 -6.65
CA SER A 186 -21.63 -25.08 -5.29
C SER A 186 -21.45 -23.91 -4.32
N ASP A 187 -21.67 -24.15 -3.02
CA ASP A 187 -21.55 -23.14 -1.99
C ASP A 187 -20.08 -22.73 -1.76
N PRO A 188 -19.70 -21.46 -1.96
CA PRO A 188 -18.32 -21.01 -1.79
C PRO A 188 -17.92 -20.73 -0.34
N ARG A 189 -18.85 -20.81 0.63
CA ARG A 189 -18.64 -20.39 2.03
C ARG A 189 -17.60 -21.20 2.82
N GLN A 190 -17.09 -22.28 2.23
CA GLN A 190 -15.99 -23.07 2.81
C GLN A 190 -14.60 -22.64 2.32
N ILE A 191 -14.52 -21.73 1.34
CA ILE A 191 -13.24 -21.29 0.77
C ILE A 191 -12.45 -20.49 1.80
N ARG A 192 -11.20 -20.86 2.02
CA ARG A 192 -10.30 -20.11 2.90
C ARG A 192 -9.98 -18.74 2.30
N GLY A 193 -9.78 -17.73 3.17
CA GLY A 193 -9.57 -16.35 2.72
C GLY A 193 -10.84 -15.61 2.28
N LEU A 194 -12.02 -16.24 2.46
CA LEU A 194 -13.32 -15.65 2.12
C LEU A 194 -14.00 -15.09 3.37
N CYS A 195 -14.63 -13.92 3.23
CA CYS A 195 -15.60 -13.39 4.20
C CYS A 195 -16.98 -13.31 3.55
N TYR A 196 -18.03 -13.58 4.35
CA TYR A 196 -19.44 -13.55 3.94
C TYR A 196 -20.37 -13.22 5.11
N MET A 197 -21.64 -12.93 4.84
CA MET A 197 -22.65 -12.71 5.88
C MET A 197 -23.44 -13.97 6.14
N SER A 198 -23.72 -14.29 7.43
CA SER A 198 -24.51 -15.43 7.88
C SER A 198 -25.46 -15.05 9.00
N LYS A 199 -26.51 -15.87 9.19
CA LYS A 199 -27.35 -15.85 10.40
C LYS A 199 -26.84 -16.82 11.48
N GLU A 200 -25.99 -17.74 11.10
CA GLU A 200 -25.48 -18.82 11.93
C GLU A 200 -23.96 -18.71 12.09
N ILE A 201 -23.45 -19.16 13.22
CA ILE A 201 -22.02 -19.26 13.52
C ILE A 201 -21.53 -20.64 13.05
N PRO A 202 -20.53 -20.71 12.15
CA PRO A 202 -19.92 -22.00 11.81
C PRO A 202 -19.22 -22.61 13.02
N GLU A 203 -19.25 -23.93 13.11
CA GLU A 203 -18.63 -24.67 14.22
C GLU A 203 -17.11 -24.42 14.29
N GLY A 204 -16.60 -24.20 15.50
CA GLY A 204 -15.14 -24.01 15.76
C GLY A 204 -14.60 -22.62 15.45
N TYR A 205 -15.47 -21.66 15.08
CA TYR A 205 -15.04 -20.28 14.88
C TYR A 205 -14.99 -19.51 16.19
N LEU A 206 -14.08 -18.54 16.29
CA LEU A 206 -13.96 -17.64 17.43
C LEU A 206 -14.89 -16.44 17.24
N GLU A 207 -15.66 -16.12 18.28
CA GLU A 207 -16.50 -14.95 18.28
C GLU A 207 -15.71 -13.72 18.76
N LEU A 208 -15.71 -12.67 17.93
CA LEU A 208 -15.18 -11.36 18.26
C LEU A 208 -16.25 -10.55 19.04
N PRO A 209 -15.85 -9.63 19.90
CA PRO A 209 -16.77 -8.63 20.43
C PRO A 209 -17.62 -8.01 19.32
N SER A 210 -18.92 -7.86 19.55
CA SER A 210 -19.87 -7.35 18.54
C SER A 210 -19.49 -5.94 18.06
N PHE A 211 -19.94 -5.57 16.86
CA PHE A 211 -19.74 -4.22 16.33
C PHE A 211 -20.25 -3.14 17.29
N GLU A 212 -21.41 -3.34 17.89
CA GLU A 212 -22.01 -2.41 18.82
C GLU A 212 -21.10 -2.21 20.04
N ARG A 213 -20.65 -3.33 20.66
CA ARG A 213 -19.74 -3.28 21.81
C ARG A 213 -18.41 -2.58 21.48
N VAL A 214 -17.75 -2.91 20.36
CA VAL A 214 -16.47 -2.28 20.01
C VAL A 214 -16.60 -0.81 19.59
N SER A 215 -17.80 -0.38 19.21
CA SER A 215 -18.06 1.02 18.86
C SER A 215 -18.19 1.92 20.09
N GLU A 216 -18.56 1.36 21.23
CA GLU A 216 -18.81 2.08 22.49
C GLU A 216 -17.68 1.89 23.51
N ASP A 217 -16.94 0.79 23.43
CA ASP A 217 -15.94 0.37 24.40
C ASP A 217 -14.57 0.19 23.72
N LYS A 218 -13.60 1.08 24.07
CA LYS A 218 -12.22 1.06 23.55
C LYS A 218 -11.44 -0.17 23.99
N ASP A 219 -11.72 -0.72 25.16
CA ASP A 219 -11.04 -1.93 25.65
C ASP A 219 -11.57 -3.16 24.89
N ALA A 220 -12.88 -3.22 24.59
CA ALA A 220 -13.45 -4.24 23.72
C ALA A 220 -12.90 -4.15 22.27
N PHE A 221 -12.61 -2.95 21.78
CA PHE A 221 -11.96 -2.78 20.49
C PHE A 221 -10.53 -3.34 20.50
N THR A 222 -9.77 -3.14 21.57
CA THR A 222 -8.44 -3.71 21.77
C THR A 222 -8.50 -5.23 21.84
N GLU A 223 -9.44 -5.80 22.64
CA GLU A 223 -9.68 -7.24 22.73
C GLU A 223 -9.97 -7.86 21.35
N MET A 224 -10.91 -7.29 20.61
CA MET A 224 -11.24 -7.71 19.24
C MET A 224 -10.00 -7.73 18.36
N PHE A 225 -9.19 -6.68 18.42
CA PHE A 225 -8.00 -6.57 17.57
C PHE A 225 -6.94 -7.62 17.91
N HIS A 226 -6.70 -7.94 19.17
CA HIS A 226 -5.80 -9.01 19.58
C HIS A 226 -6.25 -10.36 19.02
N ILE A 227 -7.52 -10.72 19.19
CA ILE A 227 -8.07 -11.97 18.65
C ILE A 227 -7.88 -12.01 17.12
N PHE A 228 -8.23 -10.92 16.43
CA PHE A 228 -8.07 -10.80 14.98
C PHE A 228 -6.61 -10.95 14.53
N TYR A 229 -5.68 -10.23 15.17
CA TYR A 229 -4.28 -10.23 14.76
C TYR A 229 -3.61 -11.60 14.97
N HIS A 230 -3.91 -12.29 16.07
CA HIS A 230 -3.40 -13.64 16.32
C HIS A 230 -3.98 -14.69 15.36
N ASN A 231 -5.16 -14.43 14.78
CA ASN A 231 -5.80 -15.33 13.81
C ASN A 231 -5.61 -14.86 12.36
N ASN A 232 -4.40 -14.40 12.00
CA ASN A 232 -4.04 -13.95 10.64
C ASN A 232 -2.90 -14.78 10.01
N ASP A 233 -2.60 -15.97 10.53
CA ASP A 233 -1.62 -16.89 9.95
C ASP A 233 -2.33 -18.10 9.31
N PRO A 234 -1.98 -18.48 8.05
CA PRO A 234 -2.70 -19.55 7.34
C PRO A 234 -2.64 -20.93 8.00
N ARG A 235 -1.66 -21.20 8.88
CA ARG A 235 -1.48 -22.50 9.50
C ARG A 235 -2.17 -22.61 10.86
N SER A 236 -2.13 -21.56 11.66
CA SER A 236 -2.61 -21.59 13.05
C SER A 236 -3.96 -20.88 13.25
N ALA A 237 -4.38 -20.01 12.30
CA ALA A 237 -5.59 -19.25 12.47
C ALA A 237 -6.86 -20.10 12.44
N LYS A 238 -7.77 -19.77 13.35
CA LYS A 238 -9.18 -20.18 13.33
C LYS A 238 -10.00 -19.21 12.48
N GLY A 239 -11.20 -19.62 12.07
CA GLY A 239 -12.21 -18.72 11.55
C GLY A 239 -12.68 -17.77 12.62
N LEU A 240 -13.14 -16.59 12.20
CA LEU A 240 -13.66 -15.54 13.10
C LEU A 240 -15.08 -15.19 12.72
N VAL A 241 -15.90 -14.86 13.71
CA VAL A 241 -17.23 -14.29 13.48
C VAL A 241 -17.39 -13.02 14.29
N GLN A 242 -18.10 -12.04 13.73
CA GLN A 242 -18.43 -10.79 14.42
C GLN A 242 -19.89 -10.46 14.20
N LEU A 243 -20.64 -10.28 15.28
CA LEU A 243 -22.04 -9.87 15.22
C LEU A 243 -22.16 -8.39 14.81
N HIS A 244 -23.01 -8.14 13.81
CA HIS A 244 -23.42 -6.82 13.35
C HIS A 244 -24.96 -6.78 13.36
N LYS A 245 -25.56 -6.24 14.40
CA LYS A 245 -27.01 -6.23 14.66
C LYS A 245 -27.60 -7.65 14.72
N ASP A 246 -28.14 -8.14 13.62
CA ASP A 246 -28.88 -9.40 13.49
C ASP A 246 -28.17 -10.45 12.63
N ARG A 247 -26.97 -10.16 12.14
CA ARG A 247 -26.18 -11.06 11.28
C ARG A 247 -24.71 -11.08 11.66
N TYR A 248 -24.09 -12.22 11.44
CA TYR A 248 -22.67 -12.41 11.62
C TYR A 248 -21.91 -12.13 10.31
N LEU A 249 -20.87 -11.31 10.40
CA LEU A 249 -19.79 -11.40 9.47
C LEU A 249 -18.99 -12.67 9.82
N VAL A 250 -18.80 -13.54 8.85
CA VAL A 250 -17.94 -14.72 8.97
C VAL A 250 -16.67 -14.47 8.17
N GLN A 251 -15.50 -14.61 8.81
CA GLN A 251 -14.20 -14.60 8.19
C GLN A 251 -13.60 -16.01 8.28
N ASN A 252 -13.49 -16.69 7.17
CA ASN A 252 -12.78 -17.98 7.12
C ASN A 252 -11.29 -17.80 7.45
N PRO A 253 -10.57 -18.85 7.87
CA PRO A 253 -9.12 -18.77 8.04
C PRO A 253 -8.42 -18.30 6.77
N PRO A 254 -7.25 -17.62 6.87
CA PRO A 254 -6.51 -17.15 5.71
C PRO A 254 -6.23 -18.27 4.69
N TYR A 255 -6.19 -17.90 3.40
CA TYR A 255 -5.80 -18.84 2.35
C TYR A 255 -4.35 -19.30 2.55
N PRO A 256 -4.01 -20.58 2.28
CA PRO A 256 -2.65 -21.08 2.41
C PRO A 256 -1.65 -20.26 1.60
N ASN A 257 -0.44 -20.11 2.14
CA ASN A 257 0.67 -19.52 1.40
C ASN A 257 0.96 -20.36 0.16
N LEU A 258 1.23 -19.69 -0.97
CA LEU A 258 1.71 -20.37 -2.16
C LEU A 258 3.10 -20.96 -1.90
N ASN A 259 3.32 -22.17 -2.36
CA ASN A 259 4.68 -22.70 -2.43
C ASN A 259 5.47 -22.01 -3.55
N GLN A 260 6.79 -22.23 -3.59
CA GLN A 260 7.67 -21.55 -4.57
C GLN A 260 7.24 -21.79 -6.02
N ASN A 261 6.88 -23.04 -6.38
CA ASN A 261 6.45 -23.37 -7.74
C ASN A 261 5.12 -22.71 -8.12
N GLU A 262 4.20 -22.57 -7.17
CA GLU A 262 2.93 -21.87 -7.37
C GLU A 262 3.17 -20.36 -7.54
N LEU A 263 4.04 -19.80 -6.72
CA LEU A 263 4.43 -18.39 -6.82
C LEU A 263 5.14 -18.10 -8.16
N ASP A 264 6.07 -18.96 -8.56
CA ASP A 264 6.76 -18.85 -9.86
C ASP A 264 5.77 -18.86 -11.03
N ARG A 265 4.73 -19.71 -10.97
CA ARG A 265 3.67 -19.73 -12.00
C ARG A 265 2.89 -18.43 -12.10
N VAL A 266 2.61 -17.78 -10.97
CA VAL A 266 1.95 -16.45 -10.96
C VAL A 266 2.78 -15.41 -11.71
N TYR A 267 4.09 -15.41 -11.50
CA TYR A 267 4.98 -14.43 -12.12
C TYR A 267 5.42 -14.82 -13.55
N ALA A 268 5.20 -16.06 -13.96
CA ALA A 268 5.42 -16.53 -15.33
C ALA A 268 4.25 -16.22 -16.28
N LEU A 269 3.13 -15.64 -15.79
CA LEU A 269 2.02 -15.23 -16.63
C LEU A 269 2.46 -14.09 -17.57
N ASP A 270 1.82 -14.03 -18.74
CA ASP A 270 2.14 -13.08 -19.80
C ASP A 270 1.66 -11.67 -19.45
N TYR A 271 2.52 -10.86 -18.85
CA TYR A 271 2.27 -9.45 -18.53
C TYR A 271 2.86 -8.53 -19.60
N GLU A 272 2.04 -7.60 -20.11
CA GLU A 272 2.46 -6.57 -21.09
C GLU A 272 3.42 -5.52 -20.50
N ARG A 273 3.47 -5.38 -19.19
CA ARG A 273 4.23 -4.33 -18.47
C ARG A 273 3.95 -2.93 -19.01
N ALA A 274 2.69 -2.68 -19.33
CA ALA A 274 2.24 -1.46 -19.95
C ALA A 274 0.83 -1.08 -19.47
N GLN A 275 0.49 0.18 -19.67
CA GLN A 275 -0.87 0.67 -19.50
C GLN A 275 -1.73 0.22 -20.70
N HIS A 276 -2.96 -0.22 -20.45
CA HIS A 276 -3.89 -0.61 -21.51
C HIS A 276 -4.15 0.58 -22.47
N PRO A 277 -4.12 0.37 -23.81
CA PRO A 277 -4.23 1.44 -24.82
C PRO A 277 -5.47 2.33 -24.65
N TYR A 278 -6.62 1.75 -24.28
CA TYR A 278 -7.84 2.50 -24.01
C TYR A 278 -7.66 3.61 -22.96
N TYR A 279 -6.90 3.34 -21.89
CA TYR A 279 -6.63 4.31 -20.83
C TYR A 279 -5.43 5.21 -21.15
N ALA A 280 -4.48 4.74 -21.93
CA ALA A 280 -3.31 5.52 -22.35
C ALA A 280 -3.69 6.76 -23.18
N GLN A 281 -4.81 6.72 -23.91
CA GLN A 281 -5.36 7.88 -24.60
C GLN A 281 -5.73 9.06 -23.68
N GLN A 282 -5.92 8.80 -22.38
CA GLN A 282 -6.24 9.80 -21.36
C GLN A 282 -4.99 10.38 -20.66
N GLY A 283 -3.80 9.92 -21.04
CA GLY A 283 -2.50 10.29 -20.50
C GLY A 283 -1.74 9.10 -19.91
N GLU A 284 -0.45 9.31 -19.68
CA GLU A 284 0.43 8.31 -19.09
C GLU A 284 0.18 8.14 -17.59
N VAL A 285 0.44 6.93 -17.07
CA VAL A 285 0.39 6.61 -15.64
C VAL A 285 1.79 6.61 -15.06
N LYS A 286 2.06 7.52 -14.15
CA LYS A 286 3.40 7.74 -13.58
C LYS A 286 3.96 6.52 -12.85
N ALA A 287 3.12 5.69 -12.24
CA ALA A 287 3.55 4.47 -11.56
C ALA A 287 4.37 3.54 -12.48
N LEU A 288 4.14 3.55 -13.80
CA LEU A 288 4.91 2.76 -14.76
C LEU A 288 6.40 3.11 -14.77
N GLU A 289 6.79 4.35 -14.49
CA GLU A 289 8.20 4.76 -14.44
C GLU A 289 9.02 3.92 -13.44
N THR A 290 8.38 3.46 -12.38
CA THR A 290 9.04 2.67 -11.32
C THR A 290 8.82 1.17 -11.44
N ILE A 291 7.63 0.71 -11.87
CA ILE A 291 7.27 -0.71 -11.83
C ILE A 291 7.55 -1.45 -13.13
N ARG A 292 7.65 -0.75 -14.28
CA ARG A 292 7.76 -1.39 -15.59
C ARG A 292 8.94 -2.34 -15.71
N PHE A 293 10.11 -1.88 -15.30
CA PHE A 293 11.38 -2.62 -15.35
C PHE A 293 11.87 -3.00 -13.95
N SER A 294 10.96 -3.29 -13.05
CA SER A 294 11.26 -3.82 -11.72
C SER A 294 10.78 -5.26 -11.60
N ILE A 295 11.39 -6.02 -10.70
CA ILE A 295 11.12 -7.46 -10.54
C ILE A 295 10.80 -7.73 -9.07
N PRO A 296 9.58 -8.20 -8.74
CA PRO A 296 9.25 -8.63 -7.38
C PRO A 296 9.88 -10.00 -7.10
N THR A 297 10.58 -10.11 -5.98
CA THR A 297 11.29 -11.34 -5.60
C THR A 297 10.54 -12.18 -4.58
N HIS A 298 9.78 -11.54 -3.71
CA HIS A 298 9.06 -12.18 -2.61
C HIS A 298 7.87 -11.34 -2.13
N ARG A 299 7.03 -11.94 -1.31
CA ARG A 299 5.87 -11.37 -0.63
C ARG A 299 5.93 -11.67 0.86
N GLY A 300 5.20 -10.90 1.68
CA GLY A 300 5.20 -11.03 3.11
C GLY A 300 6.40 -10.35 3.78
N CYS A 301 6.34 -10.21 5.10
CA CYS A 301 7.38 -9.52 5.84
C CYS A 301 7.52 -10.09 7.26
N TYR A 302 8.74 -10.36 7.71
CA TYR A 302 9.03 -10.76 9.09
C TYR A 302 9.01 -9.59 10.09
N GLY A 303 8.89 -8.34 9.61
CA GLY A 303 9.04 -7.14 10.44
C GLY A 303 7.93 -6.93 11.44
N GLU A 304 6.69 -7.18 11.06
CA GLU A 304 5.50 -7.00 11.89
C GLU A 304 5.47 -5.64 12.64
N CYS A 305 5.95 -4.56 11.97
CA CYS A 305 5.92 -3.22 12.55
C CYS A 305 4.49 -2.78 12.84
N ASN A 306 4.25 -2.15 14.01
CA ASN A 306 2.91 -1.85 14.51
C ASN A 306 2.07 -0.94 13.61
N PHE A 307 2.70 -0.14 12.75
CA PHE A 307 2.04 0.75 11.79
C PHE A 307 1.79 0.11 10.42
N CYS A 308 2.37 -1.05 10.13
CA CYS A 308 2.44 -1.60 8.79
C CYS A 308 1.35 -2.67 8.55
N ALA A 309 0.57 -2.48 7.50
CA ALA A 309 -0.49 -3.41 7.12
C ALA A 309 0.01 -4.61 6.28
N ILE A 310 1.28 -4.64 5.87
CA ILE A 310 1.82 -5.71 5.02
C ILE A 310 1.67 -7.07 5.70
N ALA A 311 1.98 -7.17 6.99
CA ALA A 311 1.84 -8.43 7.73
C ALA A 311 0.38 -8.93 7.79
N VAL A 312 -0.61 -8.04 7.69
CA VAL A 312 -2.04 -8.37 7.70
C VAL A 312 -2.57 -8.70 6.29
N HIS A 313 -1.99 -8.10 5.25
CA HIS A 313 -2.43 -8.30 3.87
C HIS A 313 -1.62 -9.37 3.13
N GLU A 314 -0.29 -9.31 3.16
CA GLU A 314 0.58 -10.26 2.47
C GLU A 314 1.01 -11.45 3.36
N GLY A 315 0.90 -11.28 4.68
CA GLY A 315 1.24 -12.30 5.66
C GLY A 315 2.55 -12.04 6.41
N ARG A 316 2.72 -12.80 7.50
CA ARG A 316 3.86 -12.77 8.41
C ARG A 316 4.95 -13.79 8.06
N THR A 317 4.75 -14.54 6.99
CA THR A 317 5.70 -15.52 6.42
C THR A 317 6.10 -15.03 5.04
N VAL A 318 7.40 -14.95 4.80
CA VAL A 318 7.91 -14.55 3.48
C VAL A 318 7.78 -15.72 2.51
N GLN A 319 7.22 -15.45 1.33
CA GLN A 319 7.11 -16.37 0.20
C GLN A 319 7.99 -15.81 -0.91
N TRP A 320 9.00 -16.54 -1.33
CA TRP A 320 9.98 -16.07 -2.29
C TRP A 320 10.04 -16.94 -3.55
N ARG A 321 10.33 -16.30 -4.67
CA ARG A 321 10.42 -16.90 -5.99
C ARG A 321 11.76 -17.62 -6.18
N SER A 322 11.79 -18.63 -7.03
CA SER A 322 13.05 -19.25 -7.43
C SER A 322 13.95 -18.25 -8.20
N GLN A 323 15.25 -18.44 -8.12
CA GLN A 323 16.20 -17.65 -8.90
C GLN A 323 15.92 -17.77 -10.41
N ASP A 324 15.60 -18.99 -10.89
CA ASP A 324 15.27 -19.25 -12.30
C ASP A 324 14.04 -18.45 -12.77
N SER A 325 12.98 -18.36 -11.96
CA SER A 325 11.82 -17.55 -12.26
C SER A 325 12.18 -16.06 -12.43
N ILE A 326 13.01 -15.53 -11.54
CA ILE A 326 13.46 -14.14 -11.56
C ILE A 326 14.38 -13.86 -12.76
N LEU A 327 15.28 -14.79 -13.08
CA LEU A 327 16.19 -14.68 -14.22
C LEU A 327 15.43 -14.69 -15.56
N LYS A 328 14.46 -15.60 -15.72
CA LYS A 328 13.58 -15.65 -16.90
C LYS A 328 12.79 -14.35 -17.10
N GLU A 329 12.32 -13.77 -15.99
CA GLU A 329 11.63 -12.48 -16.05
C GLU A 329 12.59 -11.36 -16.47
N ALA A 330 13.82 -11.33 -15.96
CA ALA A 330 14.84 -10.37 -16.38
C ALA A 330 15.21 -10.51 -17.85
N GLU A 331 15.31 -11.75 -18.37
CA GLU A 331 15.52 -12.04 -19.79
C GLU A 331 14.35 -11.53 -20.64
N SER A 332 13.11 -11.73 -20.20
CA SER A 332 11.91 -11.22 -20.88
C SER A 332 11.87 -9.69 -20.90
N ILE A 333 12.20 -9.03 -19.78
CA ILE A 333 12.31 -7.58 -19.71
C ILE A 333 13.39 -7.06 -20.68
N ALA A 334 14.51 -7.77 -20.77
CA ALA A 334 15.61 -7.37 -21.65
C ALA A 334 15.27 -7.43 -23.15
N GLN A 335 14.18 -8.11 -23.53
CA GLN A 335 13.66 -8.15 -24.91
C GLN A 335 12.68 -7.01 -25.22
N LEU A 336 12.21 -6.25 -24.24
CA LEU A 336 11.28 -5.15 -24.46
C LEU A 336 11.95 -4.02 -25.27
N PRO A 337 11.26 -3.45 -26.29
CA PRO A 337 11.87 -2.53 -27.24
C PRO A 337 12.48 -1.27 -26.61
N ASP A 338 11.90 -0.81 -25.52
CA ASP A 338 12.29 0.41 -24.80
C ASP A 338 13.11 0.15 -23.53
N PHE A 339 13.59 -1.09 -23.34
CA PHE A 339 14.47 -1.42 -22.23
C PHE A 339 15.89 -0.89 -22.46
N ASN A 340 16.32 0.02 -21.60
CA ASN A 340 17.63 0.68 -21.71
C ASN A 340 18.76 -0.04 -20.94
N GLY A 341 18.50 -1.24 -20.43
CA GLY A 341 19.45 -2.04 -19.68
C GLY A 341 19.40 -1.85 -18.16
N TYR A 342 18.38 -1.15 -17.63
CA TYR A 342 18.28 -0.86 -16.20
C TYR A 342 17.06 -1.56 -15.58
N ILE A 343 17.31 -2.49 -14.65
CA ILE A 343 16.30 -2.99 -13.73
C ILE A 343 16.28 -2.04 -12.53
N PHE A 344 15.18 -1.30 -12.36
CA PHE A 344 15.09 -0.21 -11.39
C PHE A 344 14.97 -0.67 -9.94
N ASP A 345 14.35 -1.81 -9.73
CA ASP A 345 14.24 -2.39 -8.40
C ASP A 345 14.12 -3.91 -8.45
N LEU A 346 14.99 -4.57 -7.69
CA LEU A 346 14.81 -5.97 -7.33
C LEU A 346 14.11 -5.98 -5.98
N SER A 347 12.79 -6.04 -5.99
CA SER A 347 11.94 -5.58 -4.90
C SER A 347 11.23 -6.66 -4.10
N GLY A 348 10.84 -6.28 -2.90
CA GLY A 348 9.92 -6.94 -2.00
C GLY A 348 9.45 -5.95 -0.95
N PRO A 349 8.53 -6.32 -0.04
CA PRO A 349 8.08 -5.43 1.03
C PRO A 349 9.23 -4.90 1.90
N THR A 350 10.28 -5.68 2.02
CA THR A 350 11.59 -5.34 2.58
C THR A 350 12.64 -6.02 1.72
N ALA A 351 13.48 -5.26 1.03
CA ALA A 351 14.31 -5.77 -0.07
C ALA A 351 15.25 -6.94 0.30
N ASN A 352 15.68 -7.04 1.55
CA ASN A 352 16.63 -8.07 2.00
C ASN A 352 15.99 -9.20 2.84
N MET A 353 14.80 -9.65 2.44
CA MET A 353 14.14 -10.83 3.05
C MET A 353 14.00 -11.99 2.06
N TYR A 354 14.94 -12.15 1.14
CA TYR A 354 14.89 -13.15 0.09
C TYR A 354 15.79 -14.35 0.42
N GLY A 355 15.25 -15.56 0.25
CA GLY A 355 16.02 -16.81 0.19
C GLY A 355 16.28 -17.49 1.53
N PHE A 356 15.60 -17.08 2.61
CA PHE A 356 15.64 -17.78 3.90
C PHE A 356 14.26 -17.81 4.57
N GLU A 357 14.04 -18.82 5.41
CA GLU A 357 12.76 -19.11 6.04
C GLU A 357 12.93 -19.56 7.48
N CYS A 358 11.93 -19.28 8.31
CA CYS A 358 11.88 -19.81 9.67
C CYS A 358 11.27 -21.23 9.68
N PRO A 359 12.03 -22.29 10.02
CA PRO A 359 11.52 -23.67 10.03
C PRO A 359 10.35 -23.88 10.99
N ILE A 360 10.32 -23.11 12.09
CA ILE A 360 9.23 -23.18 13.08
C ILE A 360 7.95 -22.61 12.44
N LYS A 361 8.05 -21.45 11.80
CA LYS A 361 6.93 -20.78 11.14
C LYS A 361 6.34 -21.63 10.01
N LEU A 362 7.18 -22.23 9.20
CA LEU A 362 6.75 -23.14 8.14
C LEU A 362 6.00 -24.38 8.66
N ARG A 363 6.34 -24.84 9.85
CA ARG A 363 5.74 -26.06 10.44
C ARG A 363 4.50 -25.76 11.30
N ARG A 364 4.54 -24.71 12.13
CA ARG A 364 3.53 -24.43 13.17
C ARG A 364 2.73 -23.14 12.93
N GLY A 365 3.12 -22.31 11.96
CA GLY A 365 2.59 -20.95 11.79
C GLY A 365 3.35 -19.91 12.61
N ALA A 366 2.85 -18.69 12.59
CA ALA A 366 3.46 -17.58 13.31
C ALA A 366 3.41 -17.80 14.82
N CYS A 367 4.47 -17.39 15.51
CA CYS A 367 4.53 -17.46 16.98
C CYS A 367 3.49 -16.50 17.58
N GLU A 368 2.85 -16.93 18.67
CA GLU A 368 1.87 -16.12 19.42
C GLU A 368 2.57 -15.17 20.42
N ASP A 369 3.69 -15.62 20.99
CA ASP A 369 4.40 -14.99 22.11
C ASP A 369 5.53 -14.05 21.69
N LYS A 370 5.93 -14.04 20.40
CA LYS A 370 7.07 -13.25 19.93
C LYS A 370 7.00 -12.90 18.45
N ARG A 371 7.71 -11.83 18.09
CA ARG A 371 7.95 -11.41 16.71
C ARG A 371 9.33 -11.84 16.23
N CYS A 372 9.49 -11.89 14.90
CA CYS A 372 10.76 -12.37 14.31
C CYS A 372 11.89 -11.34 14.39
N LEU A 373 11.58 -10.02 14.37
CA LEU A 373 12.56 -8.94 14.28
C LEU A 373 12.44 -7.92 15.42
N TYR A 374 11.66 -8.19 16.46
CA TYR A 374 11.49 -7.27 17.59
C TYR A 374 11.26 -8.04 18.91
N PRO A 375 11.86 -7.58 20.04
CA PRO A 375 12.80 -6.45 20.18
C PRO A 375 14.16 -6.70 19.52
N GLU A 376 14.53 -7.97 19.36
CA GLU A 376 15.73 -8.43 18.67
C GLU A 376 15.38 -9.50 17.64
N ILE A 377 16.31 -9.76 16.72
CA ILE A 377 16.13 -10.81 15.70
C ILE A 377 16.07 -12.17 16.39
N CYS A 378 14.99 -12.89 16.15
CA CYS A 378 14.77 -14.22 16.73
C CYS A 378 15.86 -15.20 16.29
N PRO A 379 16.55 -15.88 17.23
CA PRO A 379 17.60 -16.85 16.88
C PRO A 379 17.12 -18.00 15.98
N ALA A 380 15.81 -18.29 15.96
CA ALA A 380 15.23 -19.32 15.09
C ALA A 380 15.00 -18.84 13.64
N LEU A 381 15.17 -17.55 13.35
CA LEU A 381 15.13 -17.02 11.99
C LEU A 381 16.56 -17.03 11.43
N PRO A 382 16.89 -17.94 10.49
CA PRO A 382 18.25 -18.10 9.96
C PRO A 382 18.52 -17.03 8.89
N VAL A 383 18.75 -15.79 9.33
CA VAL A 383 19.06 -14.69 8.41
C VAL A 383 20.34 -14.99 7.66
N ASP A 384 20.25 -15.11 6.35
CA ASP A 384 21.36 -15.41 5.45
C ASP A 384 21.16 -14.74 4.08
N HIS A 385 22.06 -13.85 3.70
CA HIS A 385 21.97 -13.11 2.43
C HIS A 385 22.68 -13.81 1.25
N GLN A 386 23.24 -15.03 1.44
CA GLN A 386 23.97 -15.73 0.38
C GLN A 386 23.13 -15.89 -0.90
N SER A 387 21.89 -16.37 -0.76
CA SER A 387 20.99 -16.58 -1.92
C SER A 387 20.73 -15.30 -2.68
N GLN A 388 20.63 -14.16 -1.99
CA GLN A 388 20.40 -12.87 -2.64
C GLN A 388 21.65 -12.32 -3.31
N ILE A 389 22.84 -12.53 -2.73
CA ILE A 389 24.13 -12.21 -3.37
C ILE A 389 24.27 -12.97 -4.69
N GLU A 390 23.97 -14.26 -4.67
CA GLU A 390 24.05 -15.11 -5.87
C GLU A 390 23.08 -14.66 -6.96
N LEU A 391 21.82 -14.36 -6.58
CA LEU A 391 20.82 -13.83 -7.49
C LEU A 391 21.27 -12.52 -8.13
N LEU A 392 21.77 -11.56 -7.33
CA LEU A 392 22.26 -10.28 -7.80
C LEU A 392 23.42 -10.43 -8.80
N LYS A 393 24.36 -11.35 -8.52
CA LYS A 393 25.48 -11.66 -9.43
C LYS A 393 24.99 -12.27 -10.75
N LYS A 394 24.04 -13.21 -10.72
CA LYS A 394 23.46 -13.83 -11.92
C LYS A 394 22.69 -12.81 -12.78
N LEU A 395 21.89 -11.94 -12.15
CA LEU A 395 21.14 -10.90 -12.85
C LEU A 395 22.04 -9.92 -13.62
N ARG A 396 23.23 -9.61 -13.10
CA ARG A 396 24.22 -8.78 -13.81
C ARG A 396 24.80 -9.45 -15.07
N GLN A 397 24.65 -10.77 -15.21
CA GLN A 397 25.14 -11.55 -16.35
C GLN A 397 24.06 -11.74 -17.43
N VAL A 398 22.79 -11.38 -17.16
CA VAL A 398 21.70 -11.47 -18.13
C VAL A 398 22.00 -10.55 -19.31
N LYS A 399 21.96 -11.12 -20.53
CA LYS A 399 22.22 -10.38 -21.76
C LYS A 399 21.25 -9.20 -21.90
N GLY A 400 21.77 -8.02 -22.14
CA GLY A 400 20.99 -6.77 -22.25
C GLY A 400 20.84 -6.01 -20.93
N VAL A 401 21.09 -6.63 -19.78
CA VAL A 401 21.07 -5.96 -18.48
C VAL A 401 22.42 -5.30 -18.22
N LYS A 402 22.42 -3.99 -18.01
CA LYS A 402 23.60 -3.18 -17.66
C LYS A 402 23.73 -2.97 -16.17
N LYS A 403 22.61 -2.75 -15.49
CA LYS A 403 22.51 -2.50 -14.03
C LYS A 403 21.22 -3.08 -13.46
N VAL A 404 21.34 -3.60 -12.25
CA VAL A 404 20.22 -4.01 -11.41
C VAL A 404 20.32 -3.21 -10.13
N PHE A 405 19.28 -2.46 -9.76
CA PHE A 405 19.25 -1.69 -8.54
C PHE A 405 18.38 -2.36 -7.47
N VAL A 406 18.72 -2.12 -6.22
CA VAL A 406 17.90 -2.39 -5.05
C VAL A 406 17.41 -1.04 -4.55
N GLY A 407 16.19 -0.68 -4.96
CA GLY A 407 15.58 0.63 -4.71
C GLY A 407 14.61 0.64 -3.53
N SER A 408 14.12 -0.53 -3.11
CA SER A 408 13.25 -0.71 -1.94
C SER A 408 14.00 -0.61 -0.63
N GLY A 409 13.28 -0.32 0.47
CA GLY A 409 13.89 -0.15 1.79
C GLY A 409 14.49 -1.44 2.36
N LEU A 410 15.62 -1.29 3.02
CA LEU A 410 16.35 -2.38 3.67
C LEU A 410 16.12 -2.40 5.20
N ARG A 411 16.14 -3.61 5.76
CA ARG A 411 16.31 -3.85 7.20
C ARG A 411 17.81 -4.01 7.50
N TYR A 412 18.43 -2.92 7.90
CA TYR A 412 19.86 -2.84 8.21
C TYR A 412 20.26 -3.73 9.39
N ASP A 413 19.38 -3.90 10.37
CA ASP A 413 19.57 -4.79 11.52
C ASP A 413 19.75 -6.26 11.10
N MET A 414 19.05 -6.71 10.05
CA MET A 414 19.23 -8.06 9.50
C MET A 414 20.60 -8.22 8.83
N ILE A 415 21.09 -7.21 8.11
CA ILE A 415 22.44 -7.24 7.53
C ILE A 415 23.50 -7.34 8.62
N LEU A 416 23.34 -6.57 9.71
CA LEU A 416 24.25 -6.60 10.84
C LEU A 416 24.22 -7.91 11.63
N SER A 417 23.07 -8.60 11.64
CA SER A 417 22.91 -9.89 12.33
C SER A 417 23.47 -11.08 11.56
N ASP A 418 23.57 -10.98 10.23
CA ASP A 418 24.15 -12.03 9.39
C ASP A 418 25.66 -12.01 9.47
N LYS A 419 26.20 -12.83 10.37
CA LYS A 419 27.65 -12.92 10.63
C LYS A 419 28.44 -13.55 9.48
N ASN A 420 27.79 -14.32 8.63
CA ASN A 420 28.43 -15.06 7.55
C ASN A 420 28.50 -14.24 6.26
N HIS A 421 27.38 -13.62 5.85
CA HIS A 421 27.25 -13.02 4.55
C HIS A 421 26.79 -11.54 4.57
N GLY A 422 26.47 -10.95 5.75
CA GLY A 422 25.95 -9.59 5.85
C GLY A 422 26.92 -8.54 5.31
N GLU A 423 28.23 -8.64 5.66
CA GLU A 423 29.27 -7.75 5.14
C GLU A 423 29.45 -7.92 3.62
N ALA A 424 29.49 -9.15 3.14
CA ALA A 424 29.61 -9.45 1.71
C ALA A 424 28.39 -8.94 0.93
N TYR A 425 27.19 -9.05 1.50
CA TYR A 425 25.97 -8.53 0.90
C TYR A 425 25.99 -7.00 0.81
N LEU A 426 26.35 -6.31 1.90
CA LEU A 426 26.45 -4.85 1.88
C LEU A 426 27.49 -4.36 0.86
N ARG A 427 28.61 -5.05 0.76
CA ARG A 427 29.67 -4.76 -0.21
C ARG A 427 29.19 -4.96 -1.67
N GLU A 428 28.46 -6.05 -1.95
CA GLU A 428 27.85 -6.30 -3.26
C GLU A 428 26.86 -5.18 -3.62
N LEU A 429 25.98 -4.78 -2.67
CA LEU A 429 25.04 -3.69 -2.86
C LEU A 429 25.75 -2.38 -3.22
N VAL A 430 26.68 -1.94 -2.36
CA VAL A 430 27.40 -0.67 -2.52
C VAL A 430 28.17 -0.65 -3.84
N THR A 431 28.80 -1.76 -4.20
CA THR A 431 29.63 -1.83 -5.40
C THR A 431 28.82 -1.79 -6.69
N HIS A 432 27.63 -2.45 -6.70
CA HIS A 432 26.94 -2.74 -7.96
C HIS A 432 25.48 -2.30 -8.04
N HIS A 433 24.77 -2.19 -6.91
CA HIS A 433 23.30 -2.18 -6.90
C HIS A 433 22.67 -0.92 -6.28
N VAL A 434 23.47 0.06 -5.85
CA VAL A 434 23.00 1.36 -5.35
C VAL A 434 23.12 2.40 -6.45
N SER A 435 22.03 3.09 -6.76
CA SER A 435 21.93 4.12 -7.82
C SER A 435 22.39 5.52 -7.38
N GLY A 436 23.04 5.63 -6.20
CA GLY A 436 23.44 6.89 -5.55
C GLY A 436 22.85 7.01 -4.14
N GLN A 437 21.66 6.47 -3.91
CA GLN A 437 21.02 6.46 -2.60
C GLN A 437 20.55 5.05 -2.23
N LEU A 438 20.83 4.63 -0.99
CA LEU A 438 20.32 3.41 -0.40
C LEU A 438 19.27 3.76 0.65
N LYS A 439 18.06 3.19 0.53
CA LYS A 439 16.94 3.51 1.40
C LYS A 439 16.94 2.62 2.64
N VAL A 440 16.86 3.26 3.80
CA VAL A 440 16.69 2.59 5.09
C VAL A 440 15.51 3.21 5.85
N ALA A 441 14.84 2.42 6.67
CA ALA A 441 13.63 2.83 7.36
C ALA A 441 13.81 2.75 8.89
N PRO A 442 14.56 3.66 9.51
CA PRO A 442 14.67 3.74 10.96
C PRO A 442 13.37 4.21 11.64
N GLU A 443 12.57 5.02 10.95
CA GLU A 443 11.30 5.65 11.33
C GLU A 443 11.46 6.74 12.41
N HIS A 444 12.25 6.53 13.45
CA HIS A 444 12.52 7.48 14.55
C HIS A 444 13.91 7.23 15.16
N SER A 445 14.31 8.07 16.15
CA SER A 445 15.53 7.90 16.94
C SER A 445 15.29 7.70 18.44
N GLN A 446 14.09 7.99 18.94
CA GLN A 446 13.77 7.83 20.35
C GLN A 446 13.34 6.40 20.64
N SER A 447 14.00 5.74 21.60
CA SER A 447 13.81 4.33 21.94
C SER A 447 12.36 4.01 22.35
N GLU A 448 11.70 4.90 23.10
CA GLU A 448 10.30 4.74 23.50
C GLU A 448 9.35 4.74 22.29
N VAL A 449 9.56 5.66 21.34
CA VAL A 449 8.76 5.73 20.12
C VAL A 449 9.03 4.52 19.21
N LEU A 450 10.28 4.10 19.09
CA LEU A 450 10.68 2.91 18.34
C LEU A 450 10.08 1.63 18.93
N ALA A 451 10.04 1.51 20.26
CA ALA A 451 9.38 0.39 20.94
C ALA A 451 7.89 0.31 20.59
N LEU A 452 7.16 1.43 20.63
CA LEU A 452 5.76 1.51 20.21
C LEU A 452 5.59 1.20 18.71
N MET A 453 6.59 1.45 17.87
CA MET A 453 6.59 1.07 16.46
C MET A 453 6.90 -0.42 16.21
N GLY A 454 7.43 -1.13 17.21
CA GLY A 454 7.96 -2.48 17.04
C GLY A 454 9.26 -2.51 16.21
N LYS A 455 10.13 -1.52 16.44
CA LYS A 455 11.41 -1.34 15.72
C LYS A 455 12.61 -1.45 16.69
N PRO A 456 13.77 -1.91 16.21
CA PRO A 456 14.97 -1.94 17.02
C PRO A 456 15.46 -0.53 17.36
N ASP A 457 16.27 -0.42 18.41
CA ASP A 457 16.90 0.84 18.81
C ASP A 457 17.82 1.42 17.73
N HIS A 458 18.01 2.75 17.77
CA HIS A 458 18.80 3.50 16.79
C HIS A 458 20.30 3.17 16.75
N GLY A 459 20.86 2.55 17.79
CA GLY A 459 22.27 2.12 17.82
C GLY A 459 22.66 1.22 16.64
N LYS A 460 21.75 0.35 16.21
CA LYS A 460 21.94 -0.47 15.00
C LYS A 460 22.05 0.36 13.71
N LEU A 461 21.35 1.48 13.63
CA LEU A 461 21.45 2.38 12.47
C LEU A 461 22.84 3.03 12.37
N LEU A 462 23.40 3.47 13.50
CA LEU A 462 24.73 4.09 13.50
C LEU A 462 25.82 3.08 13.12
N GLU A 463 25.75 1.86 13.65
CA GLU A 463 26.65 0.79 13.26
C GLU A 463 26.57 0.51 11.75
N PHE A 464 25.35 0.42 11.21
CA PHE A 464 25.15 0.20 9.78
C PHE A 464 25.73 1.36 8.94
N LYS A 465 25.46 2.62 9.31
CA LYS A 465 26.00 3.80 8.63
C LYS A 465 27.54 3.76 8.59
N GLN A 466 28.19 3.46 9.71
CA GLN A 466 29.65 3.36 9.77
C GLN A 466 30.20 2.33 8.78
N ARG A 467 29.58 1.14 8.70
CA ARG A 467 29.97 0.08 7.74
C ARG A 467 29.71 0.49 6.30
N PHE A 468 28.53 1.08 6.02
CA PHE A 468 28.19 1.60 4.69
C PHE A 468 29.20 2.66 4.22
N ASP A 469 29.55 3.62 5.06
CA ASP A 469 30.48 4.69 4.75
C ASP A 469 31.92 4.16 4.57
N ALA A 470 32.32 3.17 5.38
CA ALA A 470 33.62 2.50 5.23
C ALA A 470 33.74 1.81 3.87
N ILE A 471 32.74 1.00 3.50
CA ILE A 471 32.73 0.31 2.21
C ILE A 471 32.71 1.31 1.04
N ASN A 472 31.93 2.40 1.11
CA ASN A 472 31.91 3.43 0.07
C ASN A 472 33.33 4.02 -0.16
N ARG A 473 34.07 4.29 0.93
CA ARG A 473 35.46 4.78 0.83
C ARG A 473 36.38 3.74 0.17
N GLU A 474 36.28 2.48 0.59
CA GLU A 474 37.10 1.39 0.03
C GLU A 474 36.87 1.16 -1.47
N VAL A 475 35.60 1.21 -1.91
CA VAL A 475 35.25 0.98 -3.33
C VAL A 475 35.25 2.28 -4.16
N GLY A 476 35.61 3.42 -3.59
CA GLY A 476 35.69 4.71 -4.28
C GLY A 476 34.34 5.25 -4.74
N LYS A 477 33.23 4.97 -4.02
CA LYS A 477 31.88 5.45 -4.34
C LYS A 477 31.49 6.66 -3.49
N LYS A 478 30.58 7.48 -4.04
CA LYS A 478 29.93 8.59 -3.32
C LYS A 478 28.43 8.31 -3.29
N GLN A 479 28.00 7.51 -2.34
CA GLN A 479 26.60 7.12 -2.18
C GLN A 479 26.12 7.55 -0.78
N PHE A 480 24.82 7.74 -0.63
CA PHE A 480 24.18 8.25 0.58
C PHE A 480 23.11 7.30 1.08
N LEU A 481 22.88 7.32 2.40
CA LEU A 481 21.67 6.72 2.98
C LEU A 481 20.51 7.71 2.89
N SER A 482 19.34 7.21 2.48
CA SER A 482 18.09 7.94 2.51
C SER A 482 17.20 7.34 3.59
N TYR A 483 16.68 8.17 4.49
CA TYR A 483 16.00 7.73 5.70
C TYR A 483 14.50 7.98 5.61
N TYR A 484 13.70 6.93 5.83
CA TYR A 484 12.27 7.08 6.08
C TYR A 484 12.04 7.41 7.54
N LEU A 485 11.35 8.54 7.80
CA LEU A 485 11.02 9.02 9.14
C LEU A 485 9.52 9.27 9.27
N ILE A 486 8.98 9.03 10.46
CA ILE A 486 7.56 9.22 10.77
C ILE A 486 7.41 10.24 11.90
N ALA A 487 6.62 11.27 11.67
CA ALA A 487 6.19 12.25 12.65
C ALA A 487 4.79 11.97 13.18
N ALA A 488 4.47 12.43 14.37
CA ALA A 488 3.15 12.33 15.00
C ALA A 488 2.63 10.87 15.13
N TYR A 489 3.54 9.94 15.37
CA TYR A 489 3.21 8.58 15.75
C TYR A 489 2.61 8.56 17.17
N PRO A 490 1.71 7.63 17.55
CA PRO A 490 1.31 7.46 18.94
C PRO A 490 2.52 7.37 19.88
N GLY A 491 2.53 8.15 20.95
CA GLY A 491 3.64 8.31 21.86
C GLY A 491 4.65 9.39 21.47
N CYS A 492 4.66 9.88 20.21
CA CYS A 492 5.63 10.88 19.75
C CYS A 492 5.17 12.31 20.04
N THR A 493 5.95 13.05 20.82
CA THR A 493 5.73 14.46 21.15
C THR A 493 6.56 15.40 20.28
N GLN A 494 6.31 16.69 20.38
CA GLN A 494 7.14 17.73 19.75
C GLN A 494 8.61 17.68 20.23
N LYS A 495 8.83 17.31 21.50
CA LYS A 495 10.18 17.15 22.07
C LYS A 495 10.94 16.00 21.41
N ASP A 496 10.24 14.89 21.14
CA ASP A 496 10.84 13.72 20.47
C ASP A 496 11.24 14.05 19.03
N MET A 497 10.44 14.86 18.33
CA MET A 497 10.80 15.37 17.01
C MET A 497 11.99 16.32 17.02
N GLN A 498 12.17 17.14 18.08
CA GLN A 498 13.37 17.96 18.26
C GLN A 498 14.61 17.10 18.50
N ALA A 499 14.47 16.06 19.33
CA ALA A 499 15.53 15.09 19.56
C ALA A 499 15.90 14.32 18.28
N LEU A 500 14.90 13.91 17.47
CA LEU A 500 15.12 13.30 16.17
C LEU A 500 15.86 14.23 15.20
N LYS A 501 15.52 15.53 15.18
CA LYS A 501 16.24 16.54 14.38
C LYS A 501 17.71 16.64 14.79
N HIS A 502 17.96 16.73 16.09
CA HIS A 502 19.32 16.78 16.63
C HIS A 502 20.12 15.53 16.24
N PHE A 503 19.53 14.35 16.43
CA PHE A 503 20.12 13.07 16.02
C PHE A 503 20.43 13.03 14.51
N ALA A 504 19.48 13.42 13.65
CA ALA A 504 19.69 13.43 12.21
C ALA A 504 20.83 14.39 11.79
N SER A 505 20.91 15.55 12.43
CA SER A 505 21.93 16.55 12.17
C SER A 505 23.32 16.17 12.67
N GLN A 506 23.43 15.56 13.86
CA GLN A 506 24.72 15.28 14.51
C GLN A 506 25.29 13.91 14.17
N GLU A 507 24.41 12.90 14.05
CA GLU A 507 24.85 11.50 13.89
C GLU A 507 24.70 11.00 12.44
N LEU A 508 23.69 11.51 11.71
CA LEU A 508 23.44 11.07 10.34
C LEU A 508 24.02 12.03 9.29
N ASP A 509 24.50 13.21 9.70
CA ASP A 509 25.02 14.27 8.82
C ASP A 509 24.01 14.68 7.71
N VAL A 510 22.71 14.62 8.02
CA VAL A 510 21.66 14.91 7.06
C VAL A 510 20.45 15.56 7.73
N LEU A 511 19.79 16.48 7.02
CA LEU A 511 18.44 16.92 7.36
C LEU A 511 17.49 16.28 6.34
N PRO A 512 16.67 15.30 6.75
CA PRO A 512 15.77 14.63 5.84
C PRO A 512 14.75 15.60 5.22
N GLU A 513 14.64 15.62 3.91
CA GLU A 513 13.67 16.45 3.20
C GLU A 513 12.25 15.84 3.26
N GLN A 514 12.18 14.53 3.43
CA GLN A 514 10.91 13.79 3.42
C GLN A 514 10.67 13.10 4.76
N VAL A 515 9.68 13.62 5.50
CA VAL A 515 9.15 13.01 6.71
C VAL A 515 7.67 12.73 6.49
N GLN A 516 7.25 11.50 6.77
CA GLN A 516 5.84 11.13 6.69
C GLN A 516 5.13 11.49 8.00
N VAL A 517 3.96 12.14 7.90
CA VAL A 517 3.07 12.24 9.06
C VAL A 517 2.30 10.93 9.18
N PHE A 518 2.28 10.35 10.36
CA PHE A 518 1.57 9.10 10.63
C PHE A 518 0.09 9.20 10.22
N THR A 519 -0.36 8.21 9.48
CA THR A 519 -1.77 8.01 9.13
C THR A 519 -2.21 6.65 9.64
N PRO A 520 -3.16 6.60 10.58
CA PRO A 520 -3.70 5.33 11.06
C PRO A 520 -4.25 4.50 9.91
N THR A 521 -3.71 3.31 9.73
CA THR A 521 -4.15 2.35 8.72
C THR A 521 -5.00 1.28 9.42
N PRO A 522 -6.22 0.98 8.95
CA PRO A 522 -7.05 -0.05 9.56
C PRO A 522 -6.31 -1.37 9.71
N SER A 523 -6.67 -2.16 10.71
CA SER A 523 -6.06 -3.45 11.01
C SER A 523 -4.56 -3.40 11.35
N THR A 524 -4.11 -2.34 12.03
CA THR A 524 -2.76 -2.20 12.60
C THR A 524 -2.81 -1.86 14.09
N TYR A 525 -1.83 -2.32 14.86
CA TYR A 525 -1.71 -1.94 16.29
C TYR A 525 -1.58 -0.42 16.49
N ALA A 526 -0.93 0.26 15.56
CA ALA A 526 -0.81 1.73 15.62
C ALA A 526 -2.18 2.43 15.50
N SER A 527 -3.13 1.84 14.76
CA SER A 527 -4.51 2.37 14.73
C SER A 527 -5.26 2.10 16.02
N VAL A 528 -4.99 0.99 16.71
CA VAL A 528 -5.51 0.74 18.06
C VAL A 528 -4.96 1.78 19.02
N MET A 529 -3.64 1.97 19.07
CA MET A 529 -2.99 3.01 19.89
C MET A 529 -3.57 4.41 19.64
N TYR A 530 -3.75 4.74 18.36
CA TYR A 530 -4.26 6.06 17.96
C TYR A 530 -5.70 6.31 18.41
N TYR A 531 -6.57 5.30 18.30
CA TYR A 531 -7.97 5.41 18.68
C TYR A 531 -8.16 5.33 20.19
N THR A 532 -7.52 4.36 20.84
CA THR A 532 -7.71 4.12 22.28
C THR A 532 -6.93 5.09 23.15
N GLU A 533 -5.82 5.65 22.64
CA GLU A 533 -4.83 6.45 23.39
C GLU A 533 -4.17 5.62 24.51
N LYS A 534 -4.06 4.32 24.28
CA LYS A 534 -3.41 3.34 25.16
C LYS A 534 -2.44 2.46 24.38
N ASP A 535 -1.40 2.00 25.06
CA ASP A 535 -0.58 0.90 24.57
C ASP A 535 -1.39 -0.40 24.66
N PRO A 536 -1.67 -1.08 23.55
CA PRO A 536 -2.48 -2.28 23.54
C PRO A 536 -1.82 -3.48 24.26
N PHE A 537 -0.53 -3.41 24.56
CA PHE A 537 0.23 -4.49 25.19
C PHE A 537 0.35 -4.30 26.72
N THR A 538 0.47 -3.05 27.20
CA THR A 538 0.63 -2.74 28.62
C THR A 538 -0.62 -2.13 29.27
N GLY A 539 -1.50 -1.55 28.46
CA GLY A 539 -2.69 -0.80 28.93
C GLY A 539 -2.37 0.63 29.38
N GLU A 540 -1.10 1.06 29.31
CA GLU A 540 -0.69 2.41 29.72
C GLU A 540 -1.21 3.47 28.76
N ASN A 541 -1.53 4.65 29.29
CA ASN A 541 -1.98 5.79 28.48
C ASN A 541 -0.84 6.33 27.62
N LEU A 542 -1.16 6.64 26.37
CA LEU A 542 -0.23 7.21 25.41
C LEU A 542 -0.65 8.63 25.00
N PHE A 543 0.32 9.50 24.82
CA PHE A 543 0.10 10.75 24.10
C PHE A 543 -0.20 10.45 22.62
N VAL A 544 -1.26 11.04 22.09
CA VAL A 544 -1.61 10.95 20.67
C VAL A 544 -1.91 12.34 20.15
N GLU A 545 -1.11 12.81 19.19
CA GLU A 545 -1.37 14.07 18.53
C GLU A 545 -2.52 13.95 17.53
N LYS A 546 -3.65 14.56 17.82
CA LYS A 546 -4.85 14.54 16.95
C LYS A 546 -5.04 15.84 16.17
N ASN A 547 -4.43 16.93 16.63
CA ASN A 547 -4.57 18.24 15.96
C ASN A 547 -3.77 18.26 14.63
N PRO A 548 -4.42 18.52 13.47
CA PRO A 548 -3.74 18.53 12.17
C PRO A 548 -2.61 19.56 12.06
N ALA A 549 -2.75 20.73 12.71
CA ALA A 549 -1.72 21.77 12.69
C ALA A 549 -0.49 21.36 13.53
N ALA A 550 -0.72 20.72 14.68
CA ALA A 550 0.36 20.21 15.52
C ALA A 550 1.09 19.04 14.86
N LYS A 551 0.38 18.11 14.18
CA LYS A 551 1.00 17.08 13.35
C LYS A 551 1.90 17.66 12.27
N GLN A 552 1.42 18.69 11.59
CA GLN A 552 2.19 19.38 10.56
C GLN A 552 3.42 20.09 11.18
N SER A 553 3.27 20.72 12.34
CA SER A 553 4.37 21.34 13.09
C SER A 553 5.44 20.31 13.49
N GLN A 554 5.06 19.11 13.95
CA GLN A 554 6.02 18.04 14.23
C GLN A 554 6.84 17.68 13.00
N LYS A 555 6.22 17.54 11.84
CA LYS A 555 6.92 17.30 10.56
C LYS A 555 7.89 18.46 10.25
N GLU A 556 7.45 19.70 10.39
CA GLU A 556 8.23 20.91 10.07
C GLU A 556 9.44 21.09 10.95
N VAL A 557 9.47 20.53 12.17
CA VAL A 557 10.67 20.48 13.00
C VAL A 557 11.86 19.90 12.22
N ILE A 558 11.63 18.82 11.48
CA ILE A 558 12.69 18.14 10.72
C ILE A 558 12.95 18.85 9.38
N THR A 559 11.89 19.18 8.62
CA THR A 559 12.02 19.66 7.24
C THR A 559 12.42 21.13 7.12
N GLY A 560 12.56 21.85 8.25
CA GLY A 560 13.09 23.21 8.27
C GLY A 560 12.19 24.32 7.74
N HIS A 561 10.92 24.05 7.43
CA HIS A 561 9.96 25.08 7.08
C HIS A 561 9.44 25.75 8.36
N ASN A 562 10.08 26.85 8.78
CA ASN A 562 9.50 27.72 9.79
C ASN A 562 8.25 28.40 9.17
N PRO A 563 7.08 28.30 9.78
CA PRO A 563 5.94 29.14 9.39
C PRO A 563 6.32 30.60 9.61
N PRO A 564 5.86 31.53 8.77
CA PRO A 564 6.04 32.97 9.04
C PRO A 564 5.48 33.29 10.44
N PRO A 565 6.16 34.11 11.24
CA PRO A 565 5.72 34.42 12.60
C PRO A 565 4.29 34.95 12.54
N SER A 566 3.42 34.35 13.34
CA SER A 566 2.05 34.84 13.54
C SER A 566 2.12 36.28 14.03
N GLN A 567 1.56 37.21 13.27
CA GLN A 567 1.35 38.58 13.72
C GLN A 567 0.41 38.57 14.93
N HIS A 568 0.96 38.48 16.12
CA HIS A 568 0.23 38.87 17.33
C HIS A 568 0.05 40.40 17.29
N GLN A 569 -1.21 40.78 17.22
CA GLN A 569 -1.68 42.15 17.42
C GLN A 569 -1.02 42.75 18.68
N GLN A 570 -0.15 43.73 18.51
CA GLN A 570 0.13 44.70 19.55
C GLN A 570 -0.75 45.90 19.31
N SER A 571 -1.74 46.02 20.14
CA SER A 571 -2.51 47.25 20.32
C SER A 571 -1.70 48.27 21.13
N GLY A 572 -1.63 49.50 20.65
CA GLY A 572 -1.50 50.69 21.48
C GLY A 572 -0.20 51.48 21.34
N GLY A 573 -0.34 52.75 20.89
CA GLY A 573 0.63 53.79 21.13
C GLY A 573 0.84 54.78 19.96
N GLN A 574 0.10 55.84 20.01
CA GLN A 574 0.20 57.02 19.17
C GLN A 574 1.60 57.62 19.08
N ASN A 575 2.03 58.06 17.88
CA ASN A 575 2.45 59.43 17.60
C ASN A 575 2.90 59.60 16.13
N LYS A 576 2.32 60.57 15.44
CA LYS A 576 2.79 61.23 14.22
C LYS A 576 3.63 62.46 14.60
N PRO A 577 4.34 63.23 13.71
CA PRO A 577 4.53 63.15 12.26
C PRO A 577 5.95 63.54 11.76
N SER A 578 6.28 63.40 10.50
CA SER A 578 6.68 64.48 9.56
C SER A 578 7.26 63.99 8.24
N ARG A 579 6.66 64.53 7.21
CA ARG A 579 7.08 64.96 5.84
C ARG A 579 8.57 64.79 5.44
N ARG A 580 8.82 64.20 4.24
CA ARG A 580 9.34 64.87 3.01
C ARG A 580 9.67 63.92 1.86
N GLN A 581 9.03 64.19 0.75
CA GLN A 581 9.47 64.45 -0.63
C GLN A 581 9.93 63.27 -1.51
N LYS A 582 9.16 63.14 -2.59
CA LYS A 582 9.47 62.50 -3.90
C LYS A 582 10.59 63.23 -4.65
N PRO A 583 11.26 62.65 -5.67
CA PRO A 583 10.67 62.70 -7.00
C PRO A 583 10.96 61.54 -7.98
N SER A 584 10.05 61.42 -8.90
CA SER A 584 10.09 61.32 -10.38
C SER A 584 10.38 59.99 -11.07
N ASN A 585 9.37 59.58 -11.81
CA ASN A 585 9.28 58.78 -13.04
C ASN A 585 10.15 59.35 -14.20
N PRO A 586 10.43 58.71 -15.34
CA PRO A 586 9.41 58.07 -16.19
C PRO A 586 9.93 56.87 -17.08
N GLN A 587 9.13 56.05 -17.64
CA GLN A 587 8.71 56.05 -19.04
C GLN A 587 7.95 54.76 -19.46
N LYS A 588 6.93 55.04 -20.21
CA LYS A 588 5.92 54.25 -20.87
C LYS A 588 6.46 53.39 -22.02
N SER A 589 5.82 52.25 -22.33
CA SER A 589 5.33 52.03 -23.68
C SER A 589 4.10 51.12 -23.71
N ASN A 590 3.11 51.61 -24.45
CA ASN A 590 1.79 51.04 -24.71
C ASN A 590 1.84 49.85 -25.66
N TYR A 591 0.93 48.88 -25.53
CA TYR A 591 0.13 48.44 -26.66
C TYR A 591 -1.25 47.98 -26.17
N ARG A 592 -2.25 48.83 -26.56
CA ARG A 592 -3.68 48.56 -26.52
C ARG A 592 -4.09 48.03 -27.89
N GLN A 593 -4.89 46.96 -27.94
CA GLN A 593 -5.91 46.86 -28.97
C GLN A 593 -7.23 46.37 -28.37
N LYS A 594 -8.22 47.19 -28.61
CA LYS A 594 -9.65 47.07 -28.32
C LYS A 594 -10.28 45.98 -29.19
N LEU A 595 -11.34 45.37 -28.73
CA LEU A 595 -12.60 45.30 -29.48
C LEU A 595 -13.76 45.07 -28.50
N GLU A 596 -14.75 45.89 -28.65
CA GLU A 596 -16.00 46.00 -27.91
C GLU A 596 -17.15 45.20 -28.58
N PRO A 597 -18.39 45.21 -28.06
CA PRO A 597 -19.31 44.09 -27.97
C PRO A 597 -20.51 44.18 -28.92
N GLN A 598 -21.21 43.08 -29.13
CA GLN A 598 -22.59 43.13 -29.71
C GLN A 598 -23.52 42.13 -29.00
N GLN A 599 -24.42 42.65 -28.27
CA GLN A 599 -25.89 42.79 -28.41
C GLN A 599 -26.76 41.54 -28.30
N LYS A 600 -27.66 41.68 -27.37
CA LYS A 600 -28.89 40.96 -27.02
C LYS A 600 -29.81 40.61 -28.21
N GLY A 601 -30.44 39.42 -28.14
CA GLY A 601 -31.60 39.07 -28.98
C GLY A 601 -32.50 37.99 -28.33
N ARG A 602 -33.53 38.45 -27.67
CA ARG A 602 -34.91 37.96 -27.42
C ARG A 602 -35.29 36.49 -27.71
N ARG A 603 -35.91 35.91 -26.70
CA ARG A 603 -36.90 34.81 -26.82
C ARG A 603 -38.09 35.18 -27.70
N PRO A 604 -38.80 34.22 -28.33
CA PRO A 604 -40.18 34.06 -27.92
C PRO A 604 -40.66 32.58 -27.70
N ASN A 605 -41.81 32.55 -27.06
CA ASN A 605 -42.62 31.48 -26.57
C ASN A 605 -43.31 30.59 -27.63
N ARG A 606 -43.69 29.38 -27.14
CA ARG A 606 -44.91 28.58 -27.44
C ARG A 606 -45.09 27.95 -28.82
N LYS A 607 -45.09 26.65 -28.91
CA LYS A 607 -46.29 25.77 -28.84
C LYS A 607 -45.82 24.34 -28.53
#